data_a377673f7121f8f098bdda1d4e17585f
#
_entry.id   a377673f7121f8f098bdda1d4e17585f
#
_cell.length_a   1.000
_cell.length_b   1.000
_cell.length_c   1.000
_cell.angle_alpha   90.00
_cell.angle_beta   90.00
_cell.angle_gamma   90.00
#
_symmetry.space_group_name_H-M   'P 1'
#
loop_
_entity.id
_entity.type
_entity.pdbx_description
1 polymer ?
#
loop_
_entity_poly.entity_id
_entity_poly.type
_entity_poly.pdbx_seq_one_letter_code
_entity_poly.pdbx_strand_id
1 'polypeptide(L)'
;MKTKTGVRRSTKQGYVTVQRLLAKEAFGKKMIRSVKTSDAKLFLIKLQQEDGKSYSSIHTIRGVLRPAFQMAVDDDILVKNPFGFQLAGVLVNDAVTREAITKDQMRKFLKFVHDDVVYCKYYEVVYILFHTGMRISEFCGLTLKDIDLENRTVNIDHQLQRTSDMRYIIETTKTDAGTRVLPIAEDVAQMFQAIIEDRNAPKVEKSIDGYS
;
A
#
# COMPACT_ATOMS: atom_id res chain seq x y z
N MET A 1 -14.98 -1.44 -15.66
CA MET A 1 -14.26 -0.70 -14.62
C MET A 1 -14.77 0.72 -14.38
N LYS A 2 -15.56 1.30 -15.28
CA LYS A 2 -16.19 2.62 -15.07
C LYS A 2 -17.40 2.59 -14.10
N THR A 3 -17.87 1.42 -13.73
CA THR A 3 -19.07 1.21 -12.90
C THR A 3 -18.86 1.31 -11.39
N LYS A 4 -17.61 1.39 -10.92
CA LYS A 4 -17.30 1.62 -9.49
C LYS A 4 -17.03 3.11 -9.23
N THR A 5 -17.96 3.78 -8.57
CA THR A 5 -17.76 5.10 -7.98
C THR A 5 -16.96 5.00 -6.68
N GLY A 6 -16.21 6.04 -6.29
CA GLY A 6 -15.48 6.07 -5.02
C GLY A 6 -14.19 5.23 -4.96
N VAL A 7 -13.71 4.70 -6.08
CA VAL A 7 -12.46 3.89 -6.09
C VAL A 7 -11.24 4.77 -5.91
N ARG A 8 -10.44 4.50 -4.87
CA ARG A 8 -9.19 5.22 -4.58
C ARG A 8 -8.21 5.19 -5.74
N ARG A 9 -7.36 6.23 -5.83
CA ARG A 9 -6.36 6.39 -6.89
C ARG A 9 -5.41 5.19 -6.97
N SER A 10 -4.91 4.70 -5.83
CA SER A 10 -4.03 3.52 -5.76
C SER A 10 -4.69 2.26 -6.35
N THR A 11 -5.98 2.05 -6.09
CA THR A 11 -6.73 0.93 -6.65
C THR A 11 -6.92 1.10 -8.16
N LYS A 12 -7.21 2.32 -8.64
CA LYS A 12 -7.29 2.62 -10.09
C LYS A 12 -5.96 2.31 -10.78
N GLN A 13 -4.84 2.69 -10.16
CA GLN A 13 -3.51 2.39 -10.68
C GLN A 13 -3.25 0.89 -10.78
N GLY A 14 -3.69 0.10 -9.79
CA GLY A 14 -3.64 -1.36 -9.84
C GLY A 14 -4.44 -1.93 -11.03
N TYR A 15 -5.62 -1.38 -11.31
CA TYR A 15 -6.41 -1.77 -12.49
C TYR A 15 -5.68 -1.45 -13.80
N VAL A 16 -5.09 -0.26 -13.92
CA VAL A 16 -4.30 0.12 -15.12
C VAL A 16 -3.11 -0.80 -15.31
N THR A 17 -2.43 -1.19 -14.22
CA THR A 17 -1.30 -2.12 -14.28
C THR A 17 -1.72 -3.50 -14.83
N VAL A 18 -2.84 -4.05 -14.33
CA VAL A 18 -3.38 -5.33 -14.86
C VAL A 18 -3.85 -5.19 -16.30
N GLN A 19 -4.48 -4.07 -16.66
CA GLN A 19 -4.90 -3.80 -18.04
C GLN A 19 -3.70 -3.74 -19.00
N ARG A 20 -2.61 -3.09 -18.61
CA ARG A 20 -1.37 -3.03 -19.41
C ARG A 20 -0.72 -4.42 -19.54
N LEU A 21 -0.77 -5.24 -18.49
CA LEU A 21 -0.32 -6.62 -18.54
C LEU A 21 -1.13 -7.41 -19.57
N LEU A 22 -2.47 -7.38 -19.48
CA LEU A 22 -3.34 -8.08 -20.41
C LEU A 22 -3.14 -7.67 -21.88
N ALA A 23 -2.91 -6.37 -22.12
CA ALA A 23 -2.68 -5.85 -23.48
C ALA A 23 -1.45 -6.50 -24.15
N LYS A 24 -0.45 -6.90 -23.36
CA LYS A 24 0.78 -7.55 -23.83
C LYS A 24 0.63 -9.07 -24.00
N GLU A 25 -0.28 -9.67 -23.25
CA GLU A 25 -0.43 -11.12 -23.17
C GLU A 25 -1.40 -11.67 -24.24
N ALA A 26 -1.09 -12.87 -24.77
CA ALA A 26 -1.99 -13.57 -25.68
C ALA A 26 -3.36 -13.86 -25.05
N PHE A 27 -3.38 -14.12 -23.73
CA PHE A 27 -4.61 -14.28 -22.96
C PHE A 27 -5.54 -13.06 -23.06
N GLY A 28 -5.00 -11.84 -22.99
CA GLY A 28 -5.80 -10.61 -23.06
C GLY A 28 -6.38 -10.30 -24.44
N LYS A 29 -5.91 -11.00 -25.50
CA LYS A 29 -6.45 -10.89 -26.87
C LYS A 29 -7.58 -11.86 -27.17
N LYS A 30 -7.86 -12.82 -26.26
CA LYS A 30 -8.97 -13.76 -26.44
C LYS A 30 -10.34 -13.08 -26.33
N MET A 31 -11.27 -13.54 -27.11
CA MET A 31 -12.67 -13.13 -26.96
C MET A 31 -13.19 -13.62 -25.61
N ILE A 32 -13.85 -12.77 -24.85
CA ILE A 32 -14.29 -13.07 -23.48
C ILE A 32 -15.15 -14.35 -23.41
N ARG A 33 -16.03 -14.55 -24.40
CA ARG A 33 -16.91 -15.76 -24.50
C ARG A 33 -16.14 -17.05 -24.71
N SER A 34 -14.92 -17.00 -25.24
CA SER A 34 -14.09 -18.17 -25.50
C SER A 34 -13.16 -18.55 -24.36
N VAL A 35 -13.05 -17.69 -23.32
CA VAL A 35 -12.14 -17.91 -22.20
C VAL A 35 -12.67 -19.03 -21.30
N LYS A 36 -11.88 -20.11 -21.19
CA LYS A 36 -12.15 -21.25 -20.32
C LYS A 36 -11.33 -21.16 -19.01
N THR A 37 -11.73 -21.95 -18.02
CA THR A 37 -10.98 -22.06 -16.75
C THR A 37 -9.55 -22.55 -16.97
N SER A 38 -9.31 -23.42 -17.97
CA SER A 38 -7.98 -23.87 -18.37
C SER A 38 -7.11 -22.72 -18.87
N ASP A 39 -7.66 -21.84 -19.69
CA ASP A 39 -6.93 -20.65 -20.18
C ASP A 39 -6.52 -19.73 -19.04
N ALA A 40 -7.42 -19.50 -18.10
CA ALA A 40 -7.14 -18.67 -16.92
C ALA A 40 -6.04 -19.30 -16.04
N LYS A 41 -6.07 -20.62 -15.83
CA LYS A 41 -5.02 -21.34 -15.09
C LYS A 41 -3.66 -21.26 -15.79
N LEU A 42 -3.63 -21.58 -17.09
CA LEU A 42 -2.40 -21.53 -17.90
C LEU A 42 -1.78 -20.12 -17.92
N PHE A 43 -2.62 -19.08 -18.03
CA PHE A 43 -2.16 -17.70 -17.96
C PHE A 43 -1.49 -17.39 -16.60
N LEU A 44 -2.08 -17.80 -15.47
CA LEU A 44 -1.47 -17.56 -14.17
C LEU A 44 -0.21 -18.40 -13.94
N ILE A 45 -0.17 -19.65 -14.44
CA ILE A 45 1.04 -20.49 -14.39
C ILE A 45 2.17 -19.85 -15.20
N LYS A 46 1.87 -19.37 -16.41
CA LYS A 46 2.85 -18.62 -17.21
C LYS A 46 3.43 -17.42 -16.46
N LEU A 47 2.58 -16.64 -15.82
CA LEU A 47 3.03 -15.47 -15.04
C LEU A 47 4.00 -15.87 -13.91
N GLN A 48 3.83 -17.05 -13.31
CA GLN A 48 4.72 -17.53 -12.26
C GLN A 48 6.01 -18.13 -12.85
N GLN A 49 5.87 -19.04 -13.81
CA GLN A 49 7.00 -19.85 -14.28
C GLN A 49 7.87 -19.14 -15.31
N GLU A 50 7.28 -18.40 -16.22
CA GLU A 50 8.01 -17.72 -17.29
C GLU A 50 8.33 -16.27 -16.94
N ASP A 51 7.37 -15.54 -16.35
CA ASP A 51 7.53 -14.11 -16.02
C ASP A 51 8.08 -13.87 -14.61
N GLY A 52 8.31 -14.93 -13.81
CA GLY A 52 8.88 -14.85 -12.46
C GLY A 52 8.05 -14.07 -11.45
N LYS A 53 6.72 -13.95 -11.65
CA LYS A 53 5.86 -13.23 -10.71
C LYS A 53 5.61 -14.06 -9.46
N SER A 54 5.76 -13.43 -8.28
CA SER A 54 5.46 -14.06 -7.00
C SER A 54 3.96 -14.40 -6.89
N TYR A 55 3.66 -15.40 -6.06
CA TYR A 55 2.28 -15.80 -5.74
C TYR A 55 1.41 -14.61 -5.30
N SER A 56 1.97 -13.73 -4.46
CA SER A 56 1.31 -12.52 -3.97
C SER A 56 0.93 -11.55 -5.09
N SER A 57 1.82 -11.37 -6.07
CA SER A 57 1.56 -10.53 -7.25
C SER A 57 0.45 -11.12 -8.11
N ILE A 58 0.48 -12.44 -8.32
CA ILE A 58 -0.56 -13.14 -9.11
C ILE A 58 -1.90 -13.13 -8.37
N HIS A 59 -1.91 -13.26 -7.04
CA HIS A 59 -3.10 -13.10 -6.23
C HIS A 59 -3.75 -11.72 -6.43
N THR A 60 -2.95 -10.67 -6.49
CA THR A 60 -3.41 -9.30 -6.77
C THR A 60 -3.98 -9.16 -8.18
N ILE A 61 -3.30 -9.71 -9.21
CA ILE A 61 -3.77 -9.71 -10.59
C ILE A 61 -5.12 -10.43 -10.70
N ARG A 62 -5.23 -11.64 -10.11
CA ARG A 62 -6.48 -12.39 -10.06
C ARG A 62 -7.57 -11.62 -9.31
N GLY A 63 -7.22 -10.90 -8.24
CA GLY A 63 -8.13 -10.04 -7.48
C GLY A 63 -8.78 -8.94 -8.32
N VAL A 64 -8.14 -8.53 -9.42
CA VAL A 64 -8.72 -7.60 -10.41
C VAL A 64 -9.52 -8.35 -11.47
N LEU A 65 -9.03 -9.50 -11.96
CA LEU A 65 -9.64 -10.23 -13.05
C LEU A 65 -10.92 -10.95 -12.63
N ARG A 66 -10.92 -11.61 -11.46
CA ARG A 66 -12.06 -12.38 -10.99
C ARG A 66 -13.35 -11.56 -10.89
N PRO A 67 -13.38 -10.36 -10.28
CA PRO A 67 -14.58 -9.52 -10.29
C PRO A 67 -14.98 -9.05 -11.70
N ALA A 68 -14.01 -8.77 -12.59
CA ALA A 68 -14.33 -8.35 -13.94
C ALA A 68 -15.01 -9.48 -14.76
N PHE A 69 -14.54 -10.72 -14.61
CA PHE A 69 -15.19 -11.88 -15.22
C PHE A 69 -16.49 -12.25 -14.51
N GLN A 70 -16.65 -11.94 -13.23
CA GLN A 70 -17.93 -12.13 -12.55
C GLN A 70 -19.01 -11.22 -13.13
N MET A 71 -18.70 -9.97 -13.42
CA MET A 71 -19.65 -9.08 -14.12
C MET A 71 -20.11 -9.67 -15.47
N ALA A 72 -19.21 -10.35 -16.19
CA ALA A 72 -19.59 -11.01 -17.43
C ALA A 72 -20.50 -12.24 -17.22
N VAL A 73 -20.43 -12.88 -16.06
CA VAL A 73 -21.39 -13.93 -15.66
C VAL A 73 -22.71 -13.31 -15.25
N ASP A 74 -22.67 -12.23 -14.47
CA ASP A 74 -23.87 -11.54 -14.00
C ASP A 74 -24.66 -10.88 -15.16
N ASP A 75 -23.98 -10.55 -16.27
CA ASP A 75 -24.54 -10.03 -17.52
C ASP A 75 -24.88 -11.16 -18.54
N ASP A 76 -24.91 -12.41 -18.14
CA ASP A 76 -25.20 -13.59 -18.97
C ASP A 76 -24.29 -13.77 -20.22
N ILE A 77 -23.11 -13.12 -20.20
CA ILE A 77 -22.10 -13.27 -21.26
C ILE A 77 -21.34 -14.59 -21.10
N LEU A 78 -21.11 -15.02 -19.84
CA LEU A 78 -20.45 -16.26 -19.47
C LEU A 78 -21.33 -17.10 -18.54
N VAL A 79 -21.27 -18.40 -18.70
CA VAL A 79 -21.99 -19.35 -17.82
C VAL A 79 -21.33 -19.46 -16.44
N LYS A 80 -20.00 -19.36 -16.39
CA LYS A 80 -19.23 -19.42 -15.14
C LYS A 80 -17.96 -18.57 -15.21
N ASN A 81 -17.51 -18.13 -14.03
CA ASN A 81 -16.31 -17.34 -13.92
C ASN A 81 -15.05 -18.21 -14.14
N PRO A 82 -14.21 -17.93 -15.17
CA PRO A 82 -12.99 -18.68 -15.44
C PRO A 82 -11.96 -18.62 -14.30
N PHE A 83 -12.00 -17.58 -13.44
CA PHE A 83 -11.13 -17.38 -12.28
C PHE A 83 -11.77 -17.86 -10.96
N GLY A 84 -12.85 -18.68 -11.01
CA GLY A 84 -13.59 -19.19 -9.86
C GLY A 84 -12.88 -20.28 -9.03
N PHE A 85 -11.65 -20.66 -9.38
CA PHE A 85 -10.86 -21.68 -8.68
C PHE A 85 -10.01 -21.12 -7.55
N GLN A 86 -9.46 -21.99 -6.69
CA GLN A 86 -8.49 -21.62 -5.65
C GLN A 86 -7.06 -21.66 -6.22
N LEU A 87 -6.25 -20.64 -5.91
CA LEU A 87 -4.87 -20.53 -6.41
C LEU A 87 -3.94 -21.61 -5.87
N ALA A 88 -4.10 -22.00 -4.61
CA ALA A 88 -3.26 -23.02 -3.97
C ALA A 88 -3.20 -24.37 -4.69
N GLY A 89 -4.24 -24.70 -5.49
CA GLY A 89 -4.25 -25.91 -6.33
C GLY A 89 -3.64 -25.72 -7.73
N VAL A 90 -3.13 -24.53 -8.05
CA VAL A 90 -2.65 -24.19 -9.40
C VAL A 90 -1.24 -23.65 -9.41
N LEU A 91 -0.86 -22.92 -8.38
CA LEU A 91 0.42 -22.21 -8.25
C LEU A 91 1.16 -22.65 -7.01
N VAL A 92 2.48 -22.57 -7.07
CA VAL A 92 3.33 -22.76 -5.89
C VAL A 92 3.23 -21.51 -5.02
N ASN A 93 2.93 -21.70 -3.72
CA ASN A 93 2.92 -20.58 -2.77
C ASN A 93 4.34 -20.31 -2.27
N ASP A 94 5.00 -19.35 -2.91
CA ASP A 94 6.33 -18.85 -2.56
C ASP A 94 6.30 -17.68 -1.55
N ALA A 95 5.13 -17.41 -0.96
CA ALA A 95 4.97 -16.31 -0.02
C ALA A 95 5.72 -16.61 1.29
N VAL A 96 6.68 -15.76 1.62
CA VAL A 96 7.38 -15.83 2.90
C VAL A 96 6.47 -15.31 3.99
N THR A 97 6.24 -16.12 5.02
CA THR A 97 5.55 -15.68 6.22
C THR A 97 6.41 -14.66 6.95
N ARG A 98 5.88 -13.45 7.11
CA ARG A 98 6.57 -12.39 7.86
C ARG A 98 6.23 -12.53 9.33
N GLU A 99 7.25 -12.69 10.15
CA GLU A 99 7.12 -12.66 11.60
C GLU A 99 7.25 -11.23 12.12
N ALA A 100 6.59 -10.96 13.25
CA ALA A 100 6.76 -9.68 13.93
C ALA A 100 8.16 -9.57 14.51
N ILE A 101 8.76 -8.40 14.40
CA ILE A 101 10.06 -8.13 15.01
C ILE A 101 9.96 -8.25 16.54
N THR A 102 10.92 -8.93 17.16
CA THR A 102 10.98 -9.03 18.61
C THR A 102 11.48 -7.72 19.24
N LYS A 103 11.21 -7.53 20.54
CA LYS A 103 11.70 -6.35 21.28
C LYS A 103 13.24 -6.22 21.22
N ASP A 104 13.96 -7.32 21.27
CA ASP A 104 15.44 -7.29 21.19
C ASP A 104 15.94 -6.96 19.80
N GLN A 105 15.28 -7.45 18.76
CA GLN A 105 15.58 -7.06 17.37
C GLN A 105 15.28 -5.58 17.15
N MET A 106 14.16 -5.07 17.69
CA MET A 106 13.82 -3.64 17.63
C MET A 106 14.89 -2.79 18.31
N ARG A 107 15.32 -3.15 19.53
CA ARG A 107 16.37 -2.42 20.24
C ARG A 107 17.70 -2.40 19.47
N LYS A 108 18.12 -3.56 18.93
CA LYS A 108 19.33 -3.65 18.12
C LYS A 108 19.24 -2.81 16.86
N PHE A 109 18.08 -2.80 16.21
CA PHE A 109 17.83 -1.98 15.03
C PHE A 109 17.86 -0.48 15.34
N LEU A 110 17.18 -0.05 16.41
CA LEU A 110 17.21 1.35 16.87
C LEU A 110 18.63 1.79 17.22
N LYS A 111 19.39 0.95 17.92
CA LYS A 111 20.80 1.22 18.22
C LYS A 111 21.63 1.37 16.94
N PHE A 112 21.45 0.47 15.98
CA PHE A 112 22.13 0.57 14.69
C PHE A 112 21.80 1.89 13.97
N VAL A 113 20.51 2.25 13.88
CA VAL A 113 20.08 3.52 13.24
C VAL A 113 20.68 4.74 13.95
N HIS A 114 20.73 4.72 15.29
CA HIS A 114 21.30 5.81 16.08
C HIS A 114 22.82 5.98 15.84
N ASP A 115 23.56 4.89 15.80
CA ASP A 115 25.03 4.90 15.77
C ASP A 115 25.58 5.03 14.33
N ASP A 116 24.77 4.81 13.30
CA ASP A 116 25.20 4.85 11.90
C ASP A 116 25.26 6.27 11.34
N VAL A 117 26.37 6.62 10.69
CA VAL A 117 26.65 7.97 10.15
C VAL A 117 25.62 8.39 9.07
N VAL A 118 25.04 7.45 8.34
CA VAL A 118 24.08 7.73 7.26
C VAL A 118 22.66 7.74 7.78
N TYR A 119 22.31 6.79 8.66
CA TYR A 119 20.94 6.55 9.09
C TYR A 119 20.54 7.30 10.36
N CYS A 120 21.51 7.86 11.14
CA CYS A 120 21.20 8.58 12.39
C CYS A 120 20.18 9.70 12.21
N LYS A 121 20.19 10.40 11.09
CA LYS A 121 19.19 11.43 10.72
C LYS A 121 17.75 10.97 10.61
N TYR A 122 17.51 9.66 10.65
CA TYR A 122 16.17 9.07 10.62
C TYR A 122 15.79 8.44 11.96
N TYR A 123 16.64 8.58 12.98
CA TYR A 123 16.46 7.90 14.27
C TYR A 123 15.12 8.27 14.92
N GLU A 124 14.81 9.54 15.05
CA GLU A 124 13.59 10.04 15.67
C GLU A 124 12.35 9.52 14.92
N VAL A 125 12.37 9.55 13.59
CA VAL A 125 11.27 9.04 12.74
C VAL A 125 11.07 7.55 12.96
N VAL A 126 12.14 6.78 12.92
CA VAL A 126 12.09 5.32 13.12
C VAL A 126 11.61 4.98 14.51
N TYR A 127 12.07 5.71 15.53
CA TYR A 127 11.64 5.56 16.92
C TYR A 127 10.13 5.79 17.06
N ILE A 128 9.63 6.91 16.54
CA ILE A 128 8.20 7.25 16.57
C ILE A 128 7.37 6.16 15.89
N LEU A 129 7.76 5.70 14.70
CA LEU A 129 7.02 4.68 13.95
C LEU A 129 6.94 3.35 14.71
N PHE A 130 8.01 2.93 15.39
CA PHE A 130 8.00 1.70 16.19
C PHE A 130 7.10 1.78 17.43
N HIS A 131 7.06 2.96 18.07
CA HIS A 131 6.33 3.13 19.34
C HIS A 131 4.87 3.53 19.14
N THR A 132 4.52 4.07 17.98
CA THR A 132 3.14 4.50 17.67
C THR A 132 2.38 3.55 16.75
N GLY A 133 3.09 2.74 15.96
CA GLY A 133 2.49 1.89 14.93
C GLY A 133 1.85 2.68 13.78
N MET A 134 2.16 3.97 13.62
CA MET A 134 1.73 4.77 12.48
C MET A 134 2.29 4.21 11.18
N ARG A 135 1.51 4.34 10.10
CA ARG A 135 2.04 4.07 8.76
C ARG A 135 2.96 5.22 8.35
N ILE A 136 4.01 4.91 7.59
CA ILE A 136 4.94 5.95 7.08
C ILE A 136 4.20 7.05 6.31
N SER A 137 3.16 6.73 5.57
CA SER A 137 2.35 7.72 4.84
C SER A 137 1.51 8.62 5.76
N GLU A 138 1.06 8.11 6.90
CA GLU A 138 0.38 8.89 7.96
C GLU A 138 1.39 9.85 8.60
N PHE A 139 2.55 9.33 9.01
CA PHE A 139 3.62 10.14 9.58
C PHE A 139 4.08 11.27 8.64
N CYS A 140 4.34 10.97 7.37
CA CYS A 140 4.71 11.98 6.38
C CYS A 140 3.61 13.01 6.08
N GLY A 141 2.35 12.67 6.40
CA GLY A 141 1.23 13.57 6.25
C GLY A 141 1.04 14.55 7.41
N LEU A 142 1.63 14.28 8.58
CA LEU A 142 1.44 15.11 9.76
C LEU A 142 1.87 16.55 9.53
N THR A 143 1.05 17.46 10.04
CA THR A 143 1.35 18.88 10.19
C THR A 143 1.57 19.23 11.65
N LEU A 144 2.10 20.41 11.93
CA LEU A 144 2.26 20.87 13.32
C LEU A 144 0.93 20.96 14.09
N LYS A 145 -0.18 21.14 13.39
CA LYS A 145 -1.52 21.18 13.99
C LYS A 145 -2.01 19.82 14.48
N ASP A 146 -1.45 18.76 13.95
CA ASP A 146 -1.83 17.38 14.29
C ASP A 146 -1.11 16.88 15.55
N ILE A 147 -0.06 17.59 15.99
CA ILE A 147 0.82 17.19 17.09
C ILE A 147 0.56 18.11 18.28
N ASP A 148 -0.03 17.56 19.33
CA ASP A 148 -0.24 18.25 20.61
C ASP A 148 0.75 17.70 21.64
N LEU A 149 1.88 18.40 21.80
CA LEU A 149 2.91 18.00 22.75
C LEU A 149 2.50 18.24 24.21
N GLU A 150 1.64 19.20 24.48
CA GLU A 150 1.16 19.50 25.83
C GLU A 150 0.25 18.38 26.35
N ASN A 151 -0.74 17.97 25.54
CA ASN A 151 -1.63 16.86 25.87
C ASN A 151 -1.09 15.50 25.46
N ARG A 152 0.09 15.47 24.82
CA ARG A 152 0.75 14.25 24.33
C ARG A 152 -0.15 13.39 23.45
N THR A 153 -0.70 14.02 22.43
CA THR A 153 -1.55 13.35 21.46
C THR A 153 -1.16 13.71 20.03
N VAL A 154 -1.42 12.79 19.11
CA VAL A 154 -1.26 12.99 17.67
C VAL A 154 -2.56 12.63 16.96
N ASN A 155 -3.10 13.58 16.21
CA ASN A 155 -4.28 13.36 15.38
C ASN A 155 -3.90 12.78 14.03
N ILE A 156 -4.52 11.66 13.64
CA ILE A 156 -4.29 10.99 12.36
C ILE A 156 -5.62 10.94 11.61
N ASP A 157 -5.81 11.81 10.63
CA ASP A 157 -7.01 11.87 9.80
C ASP A 157 -6.70 11.86 8.31
N HIS A 158 -5.43 11.99 7.96
CA HIS A 158 -4.95 12.02 6.58
C HIS A 158 -3.58 11.34 6.41
N GLN A 159 -3.16 11.20 5.18
CA GLN A 159 -1.88 10.60 4.80
C GLN A 159 -1.31 11.28 3.56
N LEU A 160 0.00 11.41 3.49
CA LEU A 160 0.71 11.89 2.32
C LEU A 160 0.99 10.73 1.36
N GLN A 161 0.67 10.92 0.09
CA GLN A 161 1.03 9.98 -0.96
C GLN A 161 1.79 10.68 -2.07
N ARG A 162 2.73 9.94 -2.68
CA ARG A 162 3.45 10.37 -3.88
C ARG A 162 2.86 9.71 -5.10
N THR A 163 2.54 10.49 -6.08
CA THR A 163 1.99 10.00 -7.34
C THR A 163 3.10 9.48 -8.26
N SER A 164 2.75 8.76 -9.33
CA SER A 164 3.72 8.27 -10.33
C SER A 164 4.45 9.38 -11.08
N ASP A 165 3.83 10.56 -11.17
CA ASP A 165 4.39 11.80 -11.72
C ASP A 165 5.11 12.66 -10.66
N MET A 166 5.47 12.04 -9.53
CA MET A 166 6.28 12.60 -8.45
C MET A 166 5.63 13.75 -7.70
N ARG A 167 4.32 13.95 -7.79
CA ARG A 167 3.59 14.97 -7.04
C ARG A 167 3.11 14.42 -5.70
N TYR A 168 3.05 15.28 -4.70
CA TYR A 168 2.49 14.97 -3.40
C TYR A 168 0.99 15.28 -3.38
N ILE A 169 0.22 14.36 -2.81
CA ILE A 169 -1.22 14.51 -2.58
C ILE A 169 -1.54 14.11 -1.17
N ILE A 170 -2.50 14.80 -0.57
CA ILE A 170 -3.08 14.44 0.73
C ILE A 170 -4.35 13.63 0.44
N GLU A 171 -4.46 12.48 1.06
CA GLU A 171 -5.67 11.64 1.03
C GLU A 171 -6.12 11.38 2.47
N THR A 172 -7.43 11.22 2.66
CA THR A 172 -7.97 10.72 3.92
C THR A 172 -7.44 9.34 4.24
N THR A 173 -7.48 8.94 5.49
CA THR A 173 -7.09 7.60 5.94
C THR A 173 -7.84 6.51 5.17
N LYS A 174 -7.26 5.29 5.07
CA LYS A 174 -7.80 4.22 4.24
C LYS A 174 -9.18 3.71 4.69
N THR A 175 -9.47 3.83 5.97
CA THR A 175 -10.72 3.37 6.61
C THR A 175 -11.11 4.38 7.68
N ASP A 176 -12.37 4.41 8.09
CA ASP A 176 -12.83 5.27 9.19
C ASP A 176 -12.06 4.99 10.49
N ALA A 177 -11.76 3.72 10.77
CA ALA A 177 -10.87 3.33 11.88
C ALA A 177 -9.41 3.79 11.74
N GLY A 178 -9.02 4.29 10.56
CA GLY A 178 -7.72 4.91 10.33
C GLY A 178 -7.66 6.33 10.91
N THR A 179 -8.79 7.03 10.99
CA THR A 179 -8.89 8.34 11.64
C THR A 179 -8.97 8.13 13.14
N ARG A 180 -7.94 8.61 13.83
CA ARG A 180 -7.78 8.36 15.27
C ARG A 180 -6.87 9.40 15.90
N VAL A 181 -7.07 9.63 17.21
CA VAL A 181 -6.12 10.34 18.07
C VAL A 181 -5.28 9.30 18.81
N LEU A 182 -3.97 9.40 18.68
CA LEU A 182 -3.03 8.52 19.38
C LEU A 182 -2.45 9.24 20.59
N PRO A 183 -2.59 8.70 21.81
CA PRO A 183 -1.77 9.12 22.92
C PRO A 183 -0.33 8.68 22.69
N ILE A 184 0.63 9.56 22.99
CA ILE A 184 2.06 9.29 22.88
C ILE A 184 2.74 9.35 24.25
N ALA A 185 3.72 8.49 24.45
CA ALA A 185 4.54 8.50 25.65
C ALA A 185 5.52 9.68 25.61
N GLU A 186 6.07 10.05 26.78
CA GLU A 186 6.98 11.19 26.93
C GLU A 186 8.20 11.12 26.01
N ASP A 187 8.81 9.94 25.89
CA ASP A 187 9.95 9.70 25.01
C ASP A 187 9.63 9.92 23.54
N VAL A 188 8.43 9.52 23.10
CA VAL A 188 7.92 9.78 21.74
C VAL A 188 7.66 11.28 21.52
N ALA A 189 7.12 11.98 22.52
CA ALA A 189 6.90 13.42 22.45
C ALA A 189 8.23 14.17 22.31
N GLN A 190 9.29 13.75 23.04
CA GLN A 190 10.65 14.28 22.89
C GLN A 190 11.22 14.08 21.48
N MET A 191 10.95 12.92 20.85
CA MET A 191 11.36 12.68 19.44
C MET A 191 10.63 13.62 18.47
N PHE A 192 9.33 13.85 18.66
CA PHE A 192 8.60 14.85 17.87
C PHE A 192 9.15 16.25 18.07
N GLN A 193 9.43 16.64 19.31
CA GLN A 193 10.02 17.94 19.63
C GLN A 193 11.37 18.12 18.93
N ALA A 194 12.26 17.13 18.98
CA ALA A 194 13.55 17.17 18.31
C ALA A 194 13.40 17.39 16.79
N ILE A 195 12.45 16.68 16.13
CA ILE A 195 12.17 16.88 14.70
C ILE A 195 11.67 18.30 14.42
N ILE A 196 10.83 18.84 15.29
CA ILE A 196 10.25 20.19 15.12
C ILE A 196 11.33 21.26 15.28
N GLU A 197 12.24 21.10 16.23
CA GLU A 197 13.34 22.05 16.52
C GLU A 197 14.42 22.02 15.42
N ASP A 198 14.78 20.83 14.93
CA ASP A 198 15.76 20.67 13.83
C ASP A 198 15.18 21.00 12.45
N ARG A 199 13.92 21.34 12.40
CA ARG A 199 13.23 21.66 11.15
C ARG A 199 13.77 22.94 10.53
N ASN A 200 14.73 22.81 9.63
CA ASN A 200 14.98 23.83 8.61
C ASN A 200 13.74 23.90 7.73
N ALA A 201 12.92 24.97 7.90
CA ALA A 201 11.69 25.14 7.15
C ALA A 201 11.95 24.96 5.65
N PRO A 202 11.65 23.82 5.02
CA PRO A 202 11.87 23.65 3.61
C PRO A 202 10.98 24.64 2.88
N LYS A 203 11.40 25.12 1.73
CA LYS A 203 10.50 25.80 0.80
C LYS A 203 9.33 24.85 0.58
N VAL A 204 8.14 25.25 1.05
CA VAL A 204 6.95 24.41 1.09
C VAL A 204 6.53 24.11 -0.34
N GLU A 205 6.73 22.88 -0.81
CA GLU A 205 6.04 22.41 -2.00
C GLU A 205 4.57 22.25 -1.63
N LYS A 206 3.72 23.14 -2.15
CA LYS A 206 2.28 23.01 -1.98
C LYS A 206 1.82 21.68 -2.56
N SER A 207 1.12 20.89 -1.77
CA SER A 207 0.41 19.73 -2.30
C SER A 207 -0.61 20.16 -3.35
N ILE A 208 -1.02 19.24 -4.24
CA ILE A 208 -2.04 19.51 -5.27
C ILE A 208 -3.35 19.97 -4.63
N ASP A 209 -3.60 19.56 -3.39
CA ASP A 209 -4.83 19.82 -2.63
C ASP A 209 -4.73 21.09 -1.75
N GLY A 210 -3.63 21.87 -1.89
CA GLY A 210 -3.46 23.15 -1.17
C GLY A 210 -3.00 23.02 0.28
N TYR A 211 -2.67 21.84 0.77
CA TYR A 211 -2.04 21.64 2.08
C TYR A 211 -0.55 22.05 2.02
N SER A 212 -0.14 22.85 2.95
CA SER A 212 1.23 23.36 3.10
C SER A 212 1.80 22.98 4.44
#